data_1857aa2c8a7b621e325287035561666d
#
_entry.id   1857aa2c8a7b621e325287035561666d
#
_cell.length_a   1.000
_cell.length_b   1.000
_cell.length_c   1.000
_cell.angle_alpha   90.00
_cell.angle_beta   90.00
_cell.angle_gamma   90.00
#
_symmetry.space_group_name_H-M   'P 1'
#
loop_
_entity.id
_entity.type
_entity.pdbx_description
1 polymer ?
#
loop_
_entity_poly.entity_id
_entity_poly.type
_entity_poly.pdbx_seq_one_letter_code
_entity_poly.pdbx_strand_id
1 'polypeptide(L)'
;MTTVNWERFENFFTLYEKLKSVQKLIYVIGETHHVYVGSVGCKGGEGGLAVRYQPQYVERSKAIFGSDSPQEQPAFAGTFTNSNGVTCENVEDVEKLIQWAFLERGDRKQALFKRPNRRPNIKVEYCGDVPSFLRDKARGLGASS
;
A
#
# COMPACT_ATOMS: atom_id res chain seq x y z
N MET A 1 -1.99 10.58 16.30
CA MET A 1 -1.47 9.37 15.65
C MET A 1 -2.29 9.06 14.41
N THR A 2 -1.64 8.65 13.36
CA THR A 2 -2.29 8.29 12.09
C THR A 2 -2.79 6.85 12.15
N THR A 3 -4.06 6.64 11.85
CA THR A 3 -4.66 5.30 11.86
C THR A 3 -5.04 4.90 10.43
N VAL A 4 -4.58 3.73 10.03
CA VAL A 4 -4.88 3.16 8.71
C VAL A 4 -5.78 1.95 8.90
N ASN A 5 -6.93 1.97 8.25
CA ASN A 5 -7.89 0.87 8.25
C ASN A 5 -7.69 0.05 7.00
N TRP A 6 -7.39 -1.24 7.17
CA TRP A 6 -7.09 -2.13 6.06
C TRP A 6 -8.27 -3.00 5.71
N GLU A 7 -8.47 -3.19 4.41
CA GLU A 7 -9.47 -4.11 3.87
C GLU A 7 -8.79 -4.99 2.83
N ARG A 8 -8.96 -6.31 2.94
CA ARG A 8 -8.41 -7.26 1.99
C ARG A 8 -9.40 -7.54 0.87
N PHE A 9 -8.89 -7.61 -0.35
CA PHE A 9 -9.64 -7.98 -1.55
C PHE A 9 -9.01 -9.22 -2.15
N GLU A 10 -9.81 -10.12 -2.69
CA GLU A 10 -9.32 -11.35 -3.31
C GLU A 10 -8.46 -11.04 -4.53
N ASN A 11 -8.73 -9.93 -5.22
CA ASN A 11 -7.93 -9.49 -6.34
C ASN A 11 -7.92 -7.97 -6.42
N PHE A 12 -6.91 -7.44 -7.10
CA PHE A 12 -6.76 -6.00 -7.24
C PHE A 12 -7.86 -5.38 -8.09
N PHE A 13 -8.43 -6.14 -9.02
CA PHE A 13 -9.52 -5.64 -9.85
C PHE A 13 -10.71 -5.21 -8.99
N THR A 14 -11.06 -6.03 -8.01
CA THR A 14 -12.18 -5.72 -7.09
C THR A 14 -11.88 -4.48 -6.26
N LEU A 15 -10.65 -4.36 -5.76
CA LEU A 15 -10.21 -3.18 -5.03
C LEU A 15 -10.32 -1.93 -5.92
N TYR A 16 -9.82 -2.04 -7.14
CA TYR A 16 -9.84 -0.93 -8.10
C TYR A 16 -11.27 -0.46 -8.37
N GLU A 17 -12.17 -1.40 -8.66
CA GLU A 17 -13.56 -1.06 -8.96
C GLU A 17 -14.25 -0.34 -7.80
N LYS A 18 -13.95 -0.77 -6.58
CA LYS A 18 -14.56 -0.17 -5.39
C LYS A 18 -13.96 1.17 -5.02
N LEU A 19 -12.64 1.33 -5.18
CA LEU A 19 -11.90 2.45 -4.58
C LEU A 19 -11.19 3.35 -5.60
N LYS A 20 -11.48 3.21 -6.89
CA LYS A 20 -10.76 3.95 -7.94
C LYS A 20 -10.84 5.47 -7.83
N SER A 21 -11.87 5.98 -7.18
CA SER A 21 -12.06 7.44 -7.01
C SER A 21 -11.67 7.93 -5.62
N VAL A 22 -11.23 7.05 -4.74
CA VAL A 22 -10.86 7.42 -3.37
C VAL A 22 -9.47 8.05 -3.36
N GLN A 23 -9.35 9.19 -2.69
CA GLN A 23 -8.06 9.83 -2.45
C GLN A 23 -7.52 9.46 -1.08
N LYS A 24 -6.22 9.70 -0.87
CA LYS A 24 -5.53 9.37 0.37
C LYS A 24 -5.68 7.89 0.71
N LEU A 25 -5.16 7.06 -0.18
CA LEU A 25 -5.28 5.62 -0.14
C LEU A 25 -3.89 5.00 -0.24
N ILE A 26 -3.63 4.01 0.60
CA ILE A 26 -2.46 3.13 0.43
C ILE A 26 -2.98 1.82 -0.16
N TYR A 27 -2.26 1.27 -1.12
CA TYR A 27 -2.64 -0.03 -1.65
C TYR A 27 -1.43 -0.95 -1.73
N VAL A 28 -1.69 -2.23 -1.46
CA VAL A 28 -0.69 -3.29 -1.51
C VAL A 28 -1.21 -4.36 -2.46
N ILE A 29 -0.43 -4.67 -3.48
CA ILE A 29 -0.78 -5.74 -4.43
C ILE A 29 0.16 -6.91 -4.18
N GLY A 30 -0.40 -8.10 -3.96
CA GLY A 30 0.34 -9.29 -3.58
C GLY A 30 0.27 -9.55 -2.10
N GLU A 31 0.63 -10.75 -1.67
CA GLU A 31 0.45 -11.15 -0.28
C GLU A 31 1.69 -11.84 0.30
N THR A 32 2.23 -12.86 -0.39
CA THR A 32 3.26 -13.72 0.19
C THR A 32 4.61 -13.65 -0.51
N HIS A 33 4.64 -13.36 -1.80
CA HIS A 33 5.88 -13.36 -2.57
C HIS A 33 6.23 -11.97 -3.05
N HIS A 34 5.82 -11.64 -4.25
CA HIS A 34 6.09 -10.33 -4.80
C HIS A 34 5.02 -9.34 -4.32
N VAL A 35 5.46 -8.21 -3.82
CA VAL A 35 4.57 -7.20 -3.26
C VAL A 35 4.87 -5.84 -3.85
N TYR A 36 3.83 -5.17 -4.29
CA TYR A 36 3.90 -3.77 -4.70
C TYR A 36 3.15 -2.92 -3.67
N VAL A 37 3.77 -1.84 -3.23
CA VAL A 37 3.16 -0.88 -2.31
C VAL A 37 3.12 0.47 -2.98
N GLY A 38 1.93 1.03 -3.09
CA GLY A 38 1.75 2.35 -3.67
C GLY A 38 0.76 3.18 -2.88
N SER A 39 0.62 4.42 -3.27
CA SER A 39 -0.34 5.32 -2.64
C SER A 39 -0.99 6.25 -3.64
N VAL A 40 -2.17 6.69 -3.29
CA VAL A 40 -2.88 7.78 -3.94
C VAL A 40 -2.95 8.90 -2.93
N GLY A 41 -2.25 9.99 -3.20
CA GLY A 41 -2.29 11.17 -2.36
C GLY A 41 -3.09 12.28 -3.03
N CYS A 42 -2.55 13.48 -2.97
CA CYS A 42 -3.12 14.65 -3.63
C CYS A 42 -2.41 14.98 -4.93
N LYS A 43 -1.26 14.38 -5.18
CA LYS A 43 -0.52 14.58 -6.42
C LYS A 43 -1.23 13.88 -7.57
N GLY A 44 -1.36 14.56 -8.67
CA GLY A 44 -2.12 14.06 -9.80
C GLY A 44 -3.62 14.30 -9.63
N GLY A 45 -4.01 14.85 -8.51
CA GLY A 45 -5.32 15.39 -8.24
C GLY A 45 -6.46 14.42 -8.43
N GLU A 46 -7.20 14.61 -9.45
CA GLU A 46 -8.45 13.93 -9.69
C GLU A 46 -8.26 12.51 -10.18
N GLY A 47 -9.10 11.60 -9.75
CA GLY A 47 -9.18 10.26 -10.31
C GLY A 47 -8.53 9.15 -9.52
N GLY A 48 -7.79 9.44 -8.47
CA GLY A 48 -7.26 8.41 -7.59
C GLY A 48 -6.50 7.29 -8.31
N LEU A 49 -6.87 6.04 -8.07
CA LEU A 49 -6.25 4.87 -8.69
C LEU A 49 -6.39 4.85 -10.20
N ALA A 50 -7.46 5.44 -10.74
CA ALA A 50 -7.69 5.47 -12.18
C ALA A 50 -6.56 6.22 -12.91
N VAL A 51 -5.99 7.24 -12.29
CA VAL A 51 -4.87 7.98 -12.85
C VAL A 51 -3.57 7.17 -12.71
N ARG A 52 -3.38 6.52 -11.56
CA ARG A 52 -2.17 5.74 -11.26
C ARG A 52 -2.11 4.44 -12.06
N TYR A 53 -3.26 3.85 -12.35
CA TYR A 53 -3.35 2.55 -13.00
C TYR A 53 -3.51 2.69 -14.51
N GLN A 54 -2.53 3.34 -15.15
CA GLN A 54 -2.53 3.51 -16.58
C GLN A 54 -1.90 2.30 -17.29
N PRO A 55 -2.14 2.13 -18.58
CA PRO A 55 -1.65 0.96 -19.32
C PRO A 55 -0.17 0.68 -19.14
N GLN A 56 0.66 1.70 -19.09
CA GLN A 56 2.10 1.55 -18.89
C GLN A 56 2.45 0.90 -17.54
N TYR A 57 1.66 1.17 -16.53
CA TYR A 57 1.86 0.54 -15.21
C TYR A 57 1.41 -0.91 -15.23
N VAL A 58 0.35 -1.22 -16.00
CA VAL A 58 -0.12 -2.59 -16.16
C VAL A 58 0.95 -3.44 -16.83
N GLU A 59 1.55 -2.95 -17.90
CA GLU A 59 2.62 -3.66 -18.61
C GLU A 59 3.84 -3.87 -17.71
N ARG A 60 4.24 -2.83 -16.98
CA ARG A 60 5.34 -2.92 -16.05
C ARG A 60 5.06 -3.93 -14.95
N SER A 61 3.84 -3.92 -14.44
CA SER A 61 3.41 -4.85 -13.40
C SER A 61 3.37 -6.28 -13.90
N LYS A 62 2.96 -6.51 -15.14
CA LYS A 62 3.00 -7.85 -15.75
C LYS A 62 4.42 -8.39 -15.81
N ALA A 63 5.39 -7.56 -16.19
CA ALA A 63 6.79 -7.96 -16.20
C ALA A 63 7.29 -8.33 -14.80
N ILE A 64 6.73 -7.71 -13.79
CA ILE A 64 7.11 -7.89 -12.39
C ILE A 64 6.42 -9.12 -11.78
N PHE A 65 5.12 -9.30 -12.04
CA PHE A 65 4.37 -10.45 -11.50
C PHE A 65 4.45 -11.68 -12.39
N GLY A 66 5.29 -11.66 -13.43
CA GLY A 66 5.44 -12.78 -14.35
C GLY A 66 4.22 -12.92 -15.26
N SER A 67 3.77 -14.17 -15.46
CA SER A 67 2.61 -14.44 -16.29
C SER A 67 1.30 -14.04 -15.61
N ASP A 68 1.31 -13.78 -14.30
CA ASP A 68 0.11 -13.41 -13.57
C ASP A 68 -0.17 -11.93 -13.71
N SER A 69 -1.42 -11.61 -14.05
CA SER A 69 -1.85 -10.23 -14.09
C SER A 69 -1.88 -9.65 -12.67
N PRO A 70 -1.40 -8.41 -12.44
CA PRO A 70 -1.53 -7.78 -11.14
C PRO A 70 -2.99 -7.65 -10.70
N GLN A 71 -3.92 -7.60 -11.66
CA GLN A 71 -5.35 -7.52 -11.38
C GLN A 71 -5.87 -8.76 -10.68
N GLU A 72 -5.22 -9.91 -10.86
CA GLU A 72 -5.61 -11.19 -10.26
C GLU A 72 -4.96 -11.44 -8.91
N GLN A 73 -3.98 -10.62 -8.52
CA GLN A 73 -3.30 -10.79 -7.25
C GLN A 73 -4.16 -10.30 -6.09
N PRO A 74 -4.07 -10.96 -4.92
CA PRO A 74 -4.70 -10.42 -3.70
C PRO A 74 -4.22 -9.00 -3.45
N ALA A 75 -5.08 -8.19 -2.89
CA ALA A 75 -4.73 -6.80 -2.67
C ALA A 75 -5.33 -6.28 -1.36
N PHE A 76 -4.70 -5.26 -0.82
CA PHE A 76 -5.13 -4.63 0.42
C PHE A 76 -5.25 -3.13 0.19
N ALA A 77 -6.30 -2.55 0.72
CA ALA A 77 -6.49 -1.10 0.69
C ALA A 77 -6.44 -0.56 2.11
N GLY A 78 -5.59 0.42 2.32
CA GLY A 78 -5.50 1.14 3.58
C GLY A 78 -6.09 2.53 3.44
N THR A 79 -7.15 2.82 4.17
CA THR A 79 -7.76 4.15 4.21
C THR A 79 -7.52 4.77 5.57
N PHE A 80 -7.60 6.08 5.65
CA PHE A 80 -7.30 6.81 6.87
C PHE A 80 -8.59 7.11 7.63
N THR A 81 -8.62 6.81 8.92
CA THR A 81 -9.79 7.05 9.76
C THR A 81 -10.20 8.53 9.76
N ASN A 82 -9.21 9.42 9.79
CA ASN A 82 -9.45 10.85 9.73
C ASN A 82 -8.74 11.43 8.50
N SER A 83 -9.30 11.16 7.32
CA SER A 83 -8.66 11.54 6.05
C SER A 83 -8.50 13.06 5.93
N ASN A 84 -9.40 13.84 6.51
CA ASN A 84 -9.31 15.30 6.45
C ASN A 84 -8.12 15.85 7.26
N GLY A 85 -7.71 15.13 8.29
CA GLY A 85 -6.56 15.52 9.10
C GLY A 85 -5.23 14.97 8.61
N VAL A 86 -5.25 14.15 7.55
CA VAL A 86 -4.04 13.53 7.00
C VAL A 86 -3.61 14.30 5.76
N THR A 87 -2.37 14.76 5.75
CA THR A 87 -1.83 15.49 4.60
C THR A 87 -1.36 14.52 3.52
N CYS A 88 -1.14 15.04 2.31
CA CYS A 88 -0.59 14.23 1.22
C CYS A 88 0.82 13.73 1.55
N GLU A 89 1.59 14.55 2.26
CA GLU A 89 2.90 14.17 2.73
C GLU A 89 2.83 13.01 3.71
N ASN A 90 1.84 13.01 4.61
CA ASN A 90 1.63 11.90 5.54
C ASN A 90 1.31 10.61 4.80
N VAL A 91 0.51 10.68 3.74
CA VAL A 91 0.18 9.50 2.93
C VAL A 91 1.45 8.92 2.32
N GLU A 92 2.31 9.75 1.76
CA GLU A 92 3.58 9.31 1.18
C GLU A 92 4.51 8.71 2.26
N ASP A 93 4.54 9.32 3.45
CA ASP A 93 5.34 8.80 4.56
C ASP A 93 4.85 7.42 5.01
N VAL A 94 3.53 7.23 5.07
CA VAL A 94 2.96 5.93 5.43
C VAL A 94 3.32 4.89 4.37
N GLU A 95 3.24 5.25 3.08
CA GLU A 95 3.65 4.35 2.01
C GLU A 95 5.11 3.92 2.19
N LYS A 96 6.00 4.87 2.42
CA LYS A 96 7.43 4.59 2.62
C LYS A 96 7.67 3.74 3.86
N LEU A 97 6.92 3.97 4.92
CA LEU A 97 7.03 3.18 6.15
C LEU A 97 6.64 1.73 5.89
N ILE A 98 5.57 1.50 5.13
CA ILE A 98 5.12 0.17 4.76
C ILE A 98 6.15 -0.51 3.86
N GLN A 99 6.69 0.20 2.89
CA GLN A 99 7.75 -0.31 2.02
C GLN A 99 8.98 -0.70 2.83
N TRP A 100 9.36 0.13 3.78
CA TRP A 100 10.49 -0.15 4.66
C TRP A 100 10.25 -1.41 5.51
N ALA A 101 9.04 -1.56 6.04
CA ALA A 101 8.67 -2.74 6.84
C ALA A 101 8.80 -4.02 6.03
N PHE A 102 8.38 -4.00 4.77
CA PHE A 102 8.53 -5.16 3.88
C PHE A 102 10.00 -5.48 3.65
N LEU A 103 10.83 -4.48 3.40
CA LEU A 103 12.26 -4.66 3.14
C LEU A 103 13.03 -5.16 4.36
N GLU A 104 12.59 -4.81 5.57
CA GLU A 104 13.21 -5.29 6.81
C GLU A 104 13.09 -6.80 6.99
N ARG A 105 12.15 -7.44 6.33
CA ARG A 105 11.97 -8.89 6.40
C ARG A 105 12.98 -9.66 5.56
N GLY A 106 13.83 -8.97 4.82
CA GLY A 106 14.81 -9.59 3.97
C GLY A 106 14.32 -9.98 2.59
N ASP A 107 13.07 -9.68 2.27
CA ASP A 107 12.42 -10.06 1.01
C ASP A 107 12.65 -9.02 -0.09
N ARG A 108 13.86 -8.46 -0.15
CA ARG A 108 14.18 -7.35 -1.06
C ARG A 108 13.97 -7.68 -2.53
N LYS A 109 14.23 -8.94 -2.91
CA LYS A 109 14.08 -9.40 -4.29
C LYS A 109 12.62 -9.45 -4.72
N GLN A 110 11.71 -9.47 -3.76
CA GLN A 110 10.28 -9.58 -4.00
C GLN A 110 9.58 -8.24 -3.94
N ALA A 111 10.31 -7.18 -3.59
CA ALA A 111 9.78 -5.83 -3.58
C ALA A 111 9.71 -5.27 -4.99
N LEU A 112 8.51 -4.88 -5.40
CA LEU A 112 8.24 -4.39 -6.76
C LEU A 112 8.18 -2.85 -6.81
N PHE A 113 8.62 -2.22 -5.76
CA PHE A 113 8.63 -0.77 -5.63
C PHE A 113 10.04 -0.27 -5.45
N LYS A 114 10.26 1.01 -5.70
CA LYS A 114 11.55 1.64 -5.48
C LYS A 114 11.83 1.73 -3.98
N ARG A 115 13.01 1.28 -3.59
CA ARG A 115 13.43 1.29 -2.19
C ARG A 115 13.47 2.73 -1.65
N PRO A 116 12.80 3.02 -0.52
CA PRO A 116 12.93 4.32 0.11
C PRO A 116 14.33 4.52 0.69
N ASN A 117 14.80 5.75 0.66
CA ASN A 117 16.16 6.08 1.11
C ASN A 117 16.32 5.96 2.62
N ARG A 118 15.25 6.19 3.35
CA ARG A 118 15.26 6.15 4.81
C ARG A 118 13.88 5.80 5.34
N ARG A 119 13.86 5.35 6.58
CA ARG A 119 12.61 5.09 7.27
C ARG A 119 11.98 6.40 7.70
N PRO A 120 10.72 6.67 7.33
CA PRO A 120 10.03 7.88 7.79
C PRO A 120 9.82 7.88 9.30
N ASN A 121 9.89 9.06 9.89
CA ASN A 121 9.63 9.24 11.32
C ASN A 121 8.16 9.60 11.52
N ILE A 122 7.30 8.60 11.40
CA ILE A 122 5.86 8.77 11.58
C ILE A 122 5.33 7.58 12.39
N LYS A 123 4.38 7.87 13.27
CA LYS A 123 3.71 6.83 14.07
C LYS A 123 2.38 6.49 13.42
N VAL A 124 2.19 5.22 13.16
CA VAL A 124 1.00 4.72 12.45
C VAL A 124 0.43 3.54 13.22
N GLU A 125 -0.88 3.54 13.36
CA GLU A 125 -1.63 2.43 13.92
C GLU A 125 -2.38 1.74 12.78
N TYR A 126 -2.29 0.40 12.72
CA TYR A 126 -2.95 -0.40 11.71
C TYR A 126 -4.10 -1.18 12.33
N CYS A 127 -5.25 -1.21 11.66
CA CYS A 127 -6.38 -2.02 12.06
C CYS A 127 -7.06 -2.63 10.84
N GLY A 128 -7.98 -3.56 11.08
CA GLY A 128 -8.68 -4.27 10.01
C GLY A 128 -7.87 -5.45 9.47
N ASP A 129 -7.98 -5.69 8.19
CA ASP A 129 -7.31 -6.81 7.50
C ASP A 129 -5.87 -6.43 7.14
N VAL A 130 -5.04 -6.29 8.14
CA VAL A 130 -3.65 -5.83 7.99
C VAL A 130 -2.86 -6.84 7.14
N PRO A 131 -2.10 -6.38 6.13
CA PRO A 131 -1.23 -7.28 5.37
C PRO A 131 -0.30 -8.07 6.28
N SER A 132 -0.04 -9.33 5.92
CA SER A 132 0.68 -10.26 6.79
C SER A 132 2.06 -9.74 7.21
N PHE A 133 2.78 -9.08 6.32
CA PHE A 133 4.11 -8.57 6.66
C PHE A 133 4.07 -7.36 7.61
N LEU A 134 2.89 -6.78 7.85
CA LEU A 134 2.70 -5.70 8.81
C LEU A 134 2.13 -6.16 10.15
N ARG A 135 1.63 -7.38 10.23
CA ARG A 135 0.94 -7.85 11.46
C ARG A 135 1.85 -7.85 12.68
N ASP A 136 3.08 -8.29 12.51
CA ASP A 136 4.04 -8.30 13.61
C ASP A 136 4.43 -6.87 14.01
N LYS A 137 4.51 -5.98 13.05
CA LYS A 137 4.78 -4.57 13.31
C LYS A 137 3.62 -3.91 14.03
N ALA A 138 2.38 -4.26 13.64
CA ALA A 138 1.19 -3.76 14.32
C ALA A 138 1.16 -4.21 15.78
N ARG A 139 1.47 -5.49 16.04
CA ARG A 139 1.56 -6.02 17.40
C ARG A 139 2.70 -5.39 18.18
N GLY A 140 3.85 -5.21 17.51
CA GLY A 140 4.99 -4.55 18.11
C GLY A 140 4.68 -3.11 18.50
N LEU A 141 3.97 -2.39 17.66
CA LEU A 141 3.50 -1.04 17.95
C LEU A 141 2.52 -1.05 19.12
N GLY A 142 1.58 -2.02 19.14
CA GLY A 142 0.66 -2.19 20.25
C GLY A 142 1.35 -2.51 21.53
N ALA A 143 2.38 -3.36 21.49
CA ALA A 143 3.16 -3.73 22.67
C ALA A 143 4.07 -2.61 23.14
N SER A 144 4.58 -1.81 22.20
CA SER A 144 5.52 -0.73 22.51
C SER A 144 4.82 0.60 22.76
N SER A 145 3.59 0.68 22.41
CA SER A 145 2.79 1.87 22.67
C SER A 145 2.00 1.73 23.97
#